data_158c61462ce996b8cf86a975e5995991
#
_entry.id   158c61462ce996b8cf86a975e5995991
#
_cell.length_a   1.000
_cell.length_b   1.000
_cell.length_c   1.000
_cell.angle_alpha   90.00
_cell.angle_beta   90.00
_cell.angle_gamma   90.00
#
_symmetry.space_group_name_H-M   'P 1'
#
loop_
_entity.id
_entity.type
_entity.pdbx_description
1 polymer ?
#
loop_
_entity_poly.entity_id
_entity_poly.type
_entity_poly.pdbx_seq_one_letter_code
_entity_poly.pdbx_strand_id
1 'polypeptide(L)'
;MSKPLLLAFAPFLFFPFAHAAVDCANASDQATMNQCAGQAFKAADKELNAVYQQITARLKDNPDGKKLLVGAQRAWIGFRDSECKFSTSGVAGGSVYPLIYSDCLTGMTKTRVEALKQYLKCEEGDMSCPVPGA
;
A
#
# COMPACT_ATOMS: atom_id res chain seq x y z
N MET A 1 43.54 17.35 -50.38
CA MET A 1 44.05 16.98 -49.05
C MET A 1 42.95 17.33 -48.05
N SER A 2 42.05 16.38 -47.75
CA SER A 2 40.92 16.60 -46.85
C SER A 2 41.27 16.04 -45.47
N LYS A 3 41.26 16.93 -44.43
CA LYS A 3 41.45 16.52 -43.04
C LYS A 3 40.15 15.91 -42.48
N PRO A 4 40.17 14.76 -41.81
CA PRO A 4 38.99 14.24 -41.10
C PRO A 4 38.85 14.97 -39.78
N LEU A 5 37.62 15.47 -39.52
CA LEU A 5 37.18 16.06 -38.26
C LEU A 5 36.82 14.94 -37.29
N LEU A 6 37.65 14.75 -36.25
CA LEU A 6 37.39 13.79 -35.18
C LEU A 6 36.35 14.40 -34.20
N LEU A 7 35.11 13.93 -34.24
CA LEU A 7 34.09 14.21 -33.27
C LEU A 7 34.38 13.38 -32.00
N ALA A 8 34.82 14.03 -30.95
CA ALA A 8 35.00 13.45 -29.64
C ALA A 8 33.63 13.27 -28.98
N PHE A 9 33.16 12.02 -28.86
CA PHE A 9 32.00 11.63 -28.07
C PHE A 9 32.42 11.63 -26.60
N ALA A 10 31.94 12.60 -25.80
CA ALA A 10 32.08 12.57 -24.35
C ALA A 10 31.04 11.60 -23.76
N PRO A 11 31.44 10.62 -22.94
CA PRO A 11 30.46 9.76 -22.24
C PRO A 11 29.77 10.56 -21.14
N PHE A 12 28.47 10.71 -21.28
CA PHE A 12 27.60 11.20 -20.17
C PHE A 12 27.60 10.15 -19.06
N LEU A 13 28.35 10.39 -18.00
CA LEU A 13 28.29 9.61 -16.76
C LEU A 13 26.97 9.93 -16.05
N PHE A 14 25.98 9.06 -16.23
CA PHE A 14 24.80 9.02 -15.38
C PHE A 14 25.23 8.56 -13.98
N PHE A 15 25.39 9.48 -13.05
CA PHE A 15 25.47 9.15 -11.63
C PHE A 15 24.05 8.81 -11.17
N PRO A 16 23.77 7.59 -10.72
CA PRO A 16 22.53 7.31 -10.03
C PRO A 16 22.53 8.11 -8.73
N PHE A 17 21.61 9.04 -8.58
CA PHE A 17 21.33 9.66 -7.28
C PHE A 17 20.84 8.58 -6.35
N ALA A 18 21.72 8.02 -5.54
CA ALA A 18 21.34 7.18 -4.42
C ALA A 18 20.60 8.10 -3.42
N HIS A 19 19.27 8.03 -3.41
CA HIS A 19 18.48 8.66 -2.36
C HIS A 19 18.82 7.92 -1.07
N ALA A 20 19.42 8.63 -0.10
CA ALA A 20 19.66 8.09 1.23
C ALA A 20 18.32 7.64 1.82
N ALA A 21 18.28 6.40 2.37
CA ALA A 21 17.11 5.90 3.06
C ALA A 21 16.78 6.80 4.25
N VAL A 22 15.48 7.14 4.42
CA VAL A 22 15.02 7.97 5.54
C VAL A 22 15.11 7.15 6.82
N ASP A 23 15.75 7.73 7.86
CA ASP A 23 15.84 7.13 9.18
C ASP A 23 14.54 7.38 9.97
N CYS A 24 13.61 6.42 9.89
CA CYS A 24 12.34 6.51 10.59
C CYS A 24 12.43 6.19 12.09
N ALA A 25 13.50 5.54 12.54
CA ALA A 25 13.67 5.24 13.96
C ALA A 25 14.02 6.50 14.78
N ASN A 26 14.67 7.48 14.14
CA ASN A 26 15.12 8.72 14.78
C ASN A 26 14.47 9.98 14.15
N ALA A 27 13.30 9.83 13.53
CA ALA A 27 12.59 10.95 12.92
C ALA A 27 12.18 11.97 13.99
N SER A 28 12.71 13.18 13.90
CA SER A 28 12.47 14.26 14.88
C SER A 28 11.84 15.52 14.28
N ASP A 29 11.86 15.66 12.96
CA ASP A 29 11.21 16.76 12.26
C ASP A 29 9.92 16.30 11.58
N GLN A 30 8.97 17.25 11.41
CA GLN A 30 7.63 16.94 10.90
C GLN A 30 7.66 16.37 9.48
N ALA A 31 8.56 16.85 8.61
CA ALA A 31 8.63 16.37 7.24
C ALA A 31 9.07 14.89 7.19
N THR A 32 10.09 14.53 7.98
CA THR A 32 10.55 13.15 8.09
C THR A 32 9.48 12.25 8.72
N MET A 33 8.79 12.70 9.77
CA MET A 33 7.69 11.94 10.38
C MET A 33 6.55 11.70 9.38
N ASN A 34 6.16 12.70 8.60
CA ASN A 34 5.15 12.58 7.54
C ASN A 34 5.56 11.53 6.48
N GLN A 35 6.83 11.57 6.07
CA GLN A 35 7.36 10.61 5.09
C GLN A 35 7.36 9.19 5.64
N CYS A 36 7.76 9.00 6.89
CA CYS A 36 7.78 7.69 7.54
C CYS A 36 6.38 7.12 7.71
N ALA A 37 5.40 7.93 8.09
CA ALA A 37 4.00 7.50 8.17
C ALA A 37 3.46 7.08 6.80
N GLY A 38 3.79 7.83 5.74
CA GLY A 38 3.44 7.46 4.37
C GLY A 38 4.08 6.14 3.91
N GLN A 39 5.33 5.88 4.31
CA GLN A 39 6.00 4.59 4.04
C GLN A 39 5.34 3.43 4.78
N ALA A 40 4.96 3.64 6.04
CA ALA A 40 4.24 2.63 6.83
C ALA A 40 2.90 2.28 6.20
N PHE A 41 2.15 3.28 5.70
CA PHE A 41 0.92 3.03 4.96
C PHE A 41 1.17 2.24 3.68
N LYS A 42 2.16 2.58 2.88
CA LYS A 42 2.51 1.82 1.66
C LYS A 42 2.86 0.37 1.97
N ALA A 43 3.55 0.10 3.07
CA ALA A 43 3.88 -1.26 3.49
C ALA A 43 2.62 -2.05 3.88
N ALA A 44 1.70 -1.43 4.64
CA ALA A 44 0.43 -2.05 5.01
C ALA A 44 -0.46 -2.31 3.79
N ASP A 45 -0.52 -1.37 2.83
CA ASP A 45 -1.27 -1.53 1.59
C ASP A 45 -0.70 -2.63 0.69
N LYS A 46 0.62 -2.76 0.64
CA LYS A 46 1.27 -3.88 -0.06
C LYS A 46 0.90 -5.23 0.55
N GLU A 47 0.87 -5.34 1.88
CA GLU A 47 0.44 -6.56 2.56
C GLU A 47 -1.03 -6.85 2.29
N LEU A 48 -1.90 -5.85 2.34
CA LEU A 48 -3.32 -5.96 2.00
C LEU A 48 -3.51 -6.55 0.60
N ASN A 49 -2.81 -6.01 -0.38
CA ASN A 49 -2.89 -6.48 -1.77
C ASN A 49 -2.37 -7.92 -1.91
N ALA A 50 -1.32 -8.30 -1.19
CA ALA A 50 -0.78 -9.66 -1.22
C ALA A 50 -1.80 -10.68 -0.67
N VAL A 51 -2.43 -10.39 0.46
CA VAL A 51 -3.47 -11.25 1.05
C VAL A 51 -4.71 -11.32 0.15
N TYR A 52 -5.14 -10.19 -0.39
CA TYR A 52 -6.25 -10.12 -1.34
C TYR A 52 -6.00 -11.00 -2.58
N GLN A 53 -4.79 -10.96 -3.14
CA GLN A 53 -4.42 -11.79 -4.29
C GLN A 53 -4.42 -13.29 -3.95
N GLN A 54 -3.99 -13.67 -2.75
CA GLN A 54 -4.05 -15.07 -2.30
C GLN A 54 -5.50 -15.57 -2.23
N ILE A 55 -6.42 -14.77 -1.69
CA ILE A 55 -7.86 -15.13 -1.64
C ILE A 55 -8.40 -15.23 -3.07
N THR A 56 -8.09 -14.25 -3.93
CA THR A 56 -8.52 -14.24 -5.33
C THR A 56 -8.06 -15.49 -6.07
N ALA A 57 -6.82 -15.96 -5.83
CA ALA A 57 -6.30 -17.18 -6.43
C ALA A 57 -7.09 -18.43 -5.98
N ARG A 58 -7.48 -18.51 -4.70
CA ARG A 58 -8.32 -19.61 -4.20
C ARG A 58 -9.74 -19.59 -4.77
N LEU A 59 -10.23 -18.43 -5.18
CA LEU A 59 -11.54 -18.25 -5.83
C LEU A 59 -11.51 -18.45 -7.34
N LYS A 60 -10.46 -19.02 -7.91
CA LYS A 60 -10.29 -19.17 -9.37
C LYS A 60 -11.47 -19.86 -10.07
N ASP A 61 -12.08 -20.83 -9.41
CA ASP A 61 -13.21 -21.62 -9.93
C ASP A 61 -14.59 -21.10 -9.43
N ASN A 62 -14.58 -19.94 -8.73
CA ASN A 62 -15.79 -19.30 -8.23
C ASN A 62 -15.83 -17.82 -8.67
N PRO A 63 -16.24 -17.54 -9.92
CA PRO A 63 -16.27 -16.17 -10.45
C PRO A 63 -17.26 -15.26 -9.71
N ASP A 64 -18.37 -15.79 -9.21
CA ASP A 64 -19.35 -15.02 -8.44
C ASP A 64 -18.79 -14.62 -7.09
N GLY A 65 -18.13 -15.54 -6.37
CA GLY A 65 -17.43 -15.25 -5.12
C GLY A 65 -16.33 -14.21 -5.31
N LYS A 66 -15.57 -14.32 -6.38
CA LYS A 66 -14.54 -13.32 -6.74
C LYS A 66 -15.15 -11.93 -6.97
N LYS A 67 -16.27 -11.84 -7.68
CA LYS A 67 -16.99 -10.58 -7.93
C LYS A 67 -17.47 -9.95 -6.63
N LEU A 68 -18.00 -10.74 -5.70
CA LEU A 68 -18.41 -10.27 -4.39
C LEU A 68 -17.23 -9.76 -3.56
N LEU A 69 -16.09 -10.44 -3.59
CA LEU A 69 -14.85 -10.00 -2.94
C LEU A 69 -14.37 -8.65 -3.49
N VAL A 70 -14.38 -8.48 -4.82
CA VAL A 70 -14.02 -7.20 -5.49
C VAL A 70 -14.93 -6.08 -5.00
N GLY A 71 -16.25 -6.31 -4.96
CA GLY A 71 -17.22 -5.33 -4.50
C GLY A 71 -16.99 -4.93 -3.03
N ALA A 72 -16.81 -5.92 -2.16
CA ALA A 72 -16.52 -5.71 -0.75
C ALA A 72 -15.23 -4.92 -0.53
N GLN A 73 -14.16 -5.26 -1.26
CA GLN A 73 -12.87 -4.58 -1.12
C GLN A 73 -12.93 -3.14 -1.62
N ARG A 74 -13.60 -2.87 -2.72
CA ARG A 74 -13.80 -1.50 -3.23
C ARG A 74 -14.60 -0.64 -2.26
N ALA A 75 -15.69 -1.17 -1.70
CA ALA A 75 -16.50 -0.48 -0.72
C ALA A 75 -15.70 -0.17 0.55
N TRP A 76 -14.88 -1.15 0.99
CA TRP A 76 -14.02 -0.96 2.15
C TRP A 76 -12.95 0.13 1.93
N ILE A 77 -12.28 0.17 0.77
CA ILE A 77 -11.31 1.23 0.44
C ILE A 77 -11.97 2.61 0.49
N GLY A 78 -13.16 2.74 -0.10
CA GLY A 78 -13.92 3.99 -0.06
C GLY A 78 -14.28 4.41 1.37
N PHE A 79 -14.72 3.46 2.20
CA PHE A 79 -14.99 3.71 3.61
C PHE A 79 -13.73 4.14 4.37
N ARG A 80 -12.62 3.39 4.24
CA ARG A 80 -11.34 3.72 4.88
C ARG A 80 -10.92 5.15 4.58
N ASP A 81 -10.90 5.53 3.31
CA ASP A 81 -10.42 6.84 2.89
C ASP A 81 -11.35 7.96 3.39
N SER A 82 -12.65 7.74 3.39
CA SER A 82 -13.64 8.70 3.90
C SER A 82 -13.59 8.82 5.42
N GLU A 83 -13.47 7.70 6.13
CA GLU A 83 -13.34 7.66 7.59
C GLU A 83 -12.08 8.41 8.07
N CYS A 84 -10.94 8.17 7.40
CA CYS A 84 -9.71 8.85 7.77
C CYS A 84 -9.73 10.35 7.45
N LYS A 85 -10.41 10.76 6.38
CA LYS A 85 -10.66 12.20 6.12
C LYS A 85 -11.50 12.84 7.22
N PHE A 86 -12.53 12.14 7.66
CA PHE A 86 -13.41 12.62 8.74
C PHE A 86 -12.64 12.70 10.06
N SER A 87 -12.03 11.60 10.49
CA SER A 87 -11.36 11.51 11.80
C SER A 87 -10.17 12.46 11.95
N THR A 88 -9.53 12.85 10.84
CA THR A 88 -8.38 13.76 10.84
C THR A 88 -8.73 15.20 10.42
N SER A 89 -10.01 15.50 10.22
CA SER A 89 -10.48 16.80 9.74
C SER A 89 -10.06 17.98 10.64
N GLY A 90 -9.91 17.73 11.95
CA GLY A 90 -9.50 18.76 12.91
C GLY A 90 -8.08 19.29 12.71
N VAL A 91 -7.23 18.57 11.97
CA VAL A 91 -5.85 18.97 11.64
C VAL A 91 -5.64 19.20 10.13
N ALA A 92 -6.73 19.22 9.37
CA ALA A 92 -6.68 19.47 7.94
C ALA A 92 -6.01 20.81 7.62
N GLY A 93 -5.09 20.80 6.63
CA GLY A 93 -4.30 21.97 6.25
C GLY A 93 -3.08 22.27 7.15
N GLY A 94 -2.92 21.56 8.27
CA GLY A 94 -1.73 21.67 9.12
C GLY A 94 -0.57 20.80 8.62
N SER A 95 0.65 21.14 9.07
CA SER A 95 1.86 20.39 8.72
C SER A 95 1.87 18.95 9.26
N VAL A 96 1.12 18.69 10.33
CA VAL A 96 0.95 17.37 10.95
C VAL A 96 -0.08 16.49 10.22
N TYR A 97 -0.94 17.07 9.38
CA TYR A 97 -2.01 16.34 8.72
C TYR A 97 -1.54 15.08 7.97
N PRO A 98 -0.46 15.11 7.15
CA PRO A 98 -0.02 13.91 6.43
C PRO A 98 0.38 12.77 7.37
N LEU A 99 0.98 13.07 8.53
CA LEU A 99 1.30 12.07 9.55
C LEU A 99 0.02 11.41 10.08
N ILE A 100 -0.90 12.20 10.63
CA ILE A 100 -2.11 11.70 11.29
C ILE A 100 -3.01 10.96 10.31
N TYR A 101 -3.14 11.47 9.09
CA TYR A 101 -3.92 10.82 8.02
C TYR A 101 -3.31 9.47 7.61
N SER A 102 -2.00 9.41 7.39
CA SER A 102 -1.30 8.16 7.03
C SER A 102 -1.36 7.13 8.15
N ASP A 103 -1.28 7.55 9.41
CA ASP A 103 -1.41 6.66 10.57
C ASP A 103 -2.83 6.05 10.65
N CYS A 104 -3.86 6.86 10.40
CA CYS A 104 -5.24 6.37 10.31
C CYS A 104 -5.38 5.32 9.21
N LEU A 105 -4.92 5.62 7.98
CA LEU A 105 -4.93 4.67 6.86
C LEU A 105 -4.20 3.38 7.20
N THR A 106 -3.03 3.48 7.83
CA THR A 106 -2.22 2.32 8.24
C THR A 106 -2.97 1.44 9.23
N GLY A 107 -3.55 2.03 10.27
CA GLY A 107 -4.29 1.30 11.29
C GLY A 107 -5.49 0.54 10.70
N MET A 108 -6.31 1.22 9.91
CA MET A 108 -7.46 0.59 9.24
C MET A 108 -7.02 -0.50 8.25
N THR A 109 -5.95 -0.27 7.50
CA THR A 109 -5.44 -1.24 6.52
C THR A 109 -4.93 -2.51 7.22
N LYS A 110 -4.18 -2.38 8.31
CA LYS A 110 -3.72 -3.53 9.11
C LYS A 110 -4.90 -4.34 9.67
N THR A 111 -5.93 -3.67 10.18
CA THR A 111 -7.15 -4.35 10.63
C THR A 111 -7.82 -5.13 9.50
N ARG A 112 -7.88 -4.56 8.30
CA ARG A 112 -8.43 -5.25 7.12
C ARG A 112 -7.58 -6.44 6.70
N VAL A 113 -6.27 -6.32 6.74
CA VAL A 113 -5.33 -7.42 6.48
C VAL A 113 -5.65 -8.62 7.39
N GLU A 114 -5.79 -8.39 8.70
CA GLU A 114 -6.12 -9.45 9.64
C GLU A 114 -7.50 -10.07 9.37
N ALA A 115 -8.50 -9.25 9.03
CA ALA A 115 -9.82 -9.75 8.64
C ALA A 115 -9.76 -10.62 7.37
N LEU A 116 -8.99 -10.21 6.35
CA LEU A 116 -8.81 -11.00 5.12
C LEU A 116 -8.02 -12.29 5.37
N LYS A 117 -7.02 -12.27 6.25
CA LYS A 117 -6.26 -13.49 6.63
C LYS A 117 -7.14 -14.57 7.22
N GLN A 118 -8.25 -14.22 7.89
CA GLN A 118 -9.19 -15.23 8.41
C GLN A 118 -9.80 -16.07 7.28
N TYR A 119 -10.08 -15.50 6.12
CA TYR A 119 -10.56 -16.25 4.96
C TYR A 119 -9.54 -17.26 4.42
N LEU A 120 -8.24 -17.06 4.68
CA LEU A 120 -7.19 -18.01 4.29
C LEU A 120 -7.11 -19.22 5.25
N LYS A 121 -7.78 -19.14 6.41
CA LYS A 121 -7.82 -20.20 7.44
C LYS A 121 -9.10 -21.02 7.38
N CYS A 122 -9.92 -20.87 6.35
CA CYS A 122 -11.13 -21.65 6.17
C CYS A 122 -10.83 -23.16 6.14
N GLU A 123 -11.59 -23.94 6.90
CA GLU A 123 -11.53 -25.38 6.89
C GLU A 123 -12.58 -25.95 5.92
N GLU A 124 -12.32 -27.15 5.36
CA GLU A 124 -13.29 -27.83 4.52
C GLU A 124 -14.58 -28.11 5.27
N GLY A 125 -15.72 -27.74 4.67
CA GLY A 125 -17.04 -27.91 5.27
C GLY A 125 -17.50 -26.75 6.17
N ASP A 126 -16.68 -25.72 6.37
CA ASP A 126 -17.09 -24.49 7.06
C ASP A 126 -18.00 -23.65 6.16
N MET A 127 -19.32 -23.72 6.44
CA MET A 127 -20.33 -22.98 5.68
C MET A 127 -20.28 -21.46 5.93
N SER A 128 -19.58 -21.00 6.96
CA SER A 128 -19.40 -19.56 7.25
C SER A 128 -18.24 -18.95 6.50
N CYS A 129 -17.42 -19.75 5.81
CA CYS A 129 -16.23 -19.34 5.12
C CYS A 129 -16.35 -19.57 3.61
N PRO A 130 -16.36 -18.49 2.79
CA PRO A 130 -16.61 -18.60 1.36
C PRO A 130 -15.37 -18.97 0.53
N VAL A 131 -14.19 -19.10 1.16
CA VAL A 131 -12.92 -19.34 0.49
C VAL A 131 -12.51 -20.79 0.64
N PRO A 132 -12.28 -21.54 -0.46
CA PRO A 132 -11.78 -22.91 -0.38
C PRO A 132 -10.44 -23.00 0.36
N GLY A 133 -10.22 -24.08 1.09
CA GLY A 133 -8.93 -24.41 1.69
C GLY A 133 -7.79 -24.46 0.67
N ALA A 134 -6.59 -24.43 1.16
CA ALA A 134 -5.39 -24.52 0.30
C ALA A 134 -5.25 -25.94 -0.27
#